data_340b7362d42e48b1f9bf62a8490e3a32
#
_entry.id   340b7362d42e48b1f9bf62a8490e3a32
#
_cell.length_a   1.000
_cell.length_b   1.000
_cell.length_c   1.000
_cell.angle_alpha   90.00
_cell.angle_beta   90.00
_cell.angle_gamma   90.00
#
_symmetry.space_group_name_H-M   'P 1'
#
loop_
_entity.id
_entity.type
_entity.pdbx_description
1 polymer ?
#
loop_
_entity_poly.entity_id
_entity_poly.type
_entity_poly.pdbx_seq_one_letter_code
_entity_poly.pdbx_strand_id
1 'polypeptide(L)'
;MRFFKIEYGTPYYGTDEIEYLKFPDDYTNEEVYDYAEDLAFNNSEGYDFYNDYDDDSDVEEERYWFTANEIKETEIPEDCVWRDA
;
A
#
# COMPACT_ATOMS: atom_id res chain seq x y z
N MET A 1 -17.02 -0.32 11.39
CA MET A 1 -15.89 -0.60 10.47
C MET A 1 -15.26 0.68 10.03
N ARG A 2 -13.97 0.66 9.82
CA ARG A 2 -13.26 1.79 9.27
C ARG A 2 -12.93 1.50 7.82
N PHE A 3 -13.08 2.48 6.95
CA PHE A 3 -12.90 2.28 5.52
C PHE A 3 -11.74 3.13 5.03
N PHE A 4 -10.80 2.50 4.35
CA PHE A 4 -9.61 3.20 3.90
C PHE A 4 -9.32 2.95 2.44
N LYS A 5 -8.82 3.98 1.78
CA LYS A 5 -8.30 3.82 0.43
C LYS A 5 -6.79 3.79 0.58
N ILE A 6 -6.18 2.72 0.17
CA ILE A 6 -4.75 2.53 0.30
C ILE A 6 -4.13 2.50 -1.08
N GLU A 7 -3.13 3.35 -1.29
CA GLU A 7 -2.41 3.39 -2.55
C GLU A 7 -0.97 3.05 -2.26
N TYR A 8 -0.38 2.26 -3.09
CA TYR A 8 1.02 1.90 -2.89
C TYR A 8 1.67 1.57 -4.22
N GLY A 9 2.96 1.62 -4.25
CA GLY A 9 3.69 1.34 -5.48
C GLY A 9 5.18 1.38 -5.24
N THR A 10 5.92 1.38 -6.33
CA THR A 10 7.36 1.45 -6.28
C THR A 10 7.80 2.65 -7.08
N PRO A 11 9.07 3.00 -7.05
CA PRO A 11 9.53 4.11 -7.88
C PRO A 11 9.42 3.84 -9.37
N TYR A 12 9.20 2.58 -9.77
CA TYR A 12 9.11 2.27 -11.17
C TYR A 12 7.73 2.63 -11.68
N TYR A 13 7.68 3.10 -12.91
CA TYR A 13 6.45 3.54 -13.50
C TYR A 13 5.51 2.38 -13.70
N GLY A 14 4.25 2.59 -13.44
CA GLY A 14 3.24 1.56 -13.72
C GLY A 14 3.12 0.49 -12.68
N THR A 15 3.72 0.66 -11.50
CA THR A 15 3.63 -0.37 -10.50
C THR A 15 2.68 -0.03 -9.38
N ASP A 16 1.96 1.09 -9.45
CA ASP A 16 1.10 1.49 -8.35
C ASP A 16 -0.22 0.73 -8.36
N GLU A 17 -0.75 0.51 -7.18
CA GLU A 17 -1.99 -0.20 -6.99
C GLU A 17 -2.84 0.56 -6.00
N ILE A 18 -4.14 0.35 -6.05
CA ILE A 18 -5.07 0.97 -5.13
C ILE A 18 -5.97 -0.11 -4.59
N GLU A 19 -6.17 -0.13 -3.28
CA GLU A 19 -7.08 -1.08 -2.66
C GLU A 19 -8.01 -0.36 -1.72
N TYR A 20 -9.24 -0.80 -1.64
CA TYR A 20 -10.24 -0.26 -0.74
C TYR A 20 -10.51 -1.32 0.32
N LEU A 21 -10.12 -1.03 1.56
CA LEU A 21 -10.13 -2.04 2.61
C LEU A 21 -10.97 -1.62 3.80
N LYS A 22 -11.59 -2.60 4.44
CA LYS A 22 -12.37 -2.40 5.64
C LYS A 22 -11.57 -2.95 6.80
N PHE A 23 -11.53 -2.19 7.87
CA PHE A 23 -10.82 -2.61 9.07
C PHE A 23 -11.77 -2.58 10.25
N PRO A 24 -11.57 -3.42 11.24
CA PRO A 24 -12.38 -3.34 12.46
C PRO A 24 -12.26 -1.98 13.12
N ASP A 25 -13.30 -1.60 13.86
CA ASP A 25 -13.31 -0.29 14.48
C ASP A 25 -12.19 -0.12 15.47
N ASP A 26 -11.68 -1.16 16.06
CA ASP A 26 -10.66 -1.04 17.07
C ASP A 26 -9.27 -0.96 16.50
N TYR A 27 -9.11 -0.95 15.19
CA TYR A 27 -7.79 -0.76 14.62
C TYR A 27 -7.38 0.70 14.80
N THR A 28 -6.14 0.90 15.19
CA THR A 28 -5.61 2.25 15.31
C THR A 28 -5.04 2.67 13.97
N ASN A 29 -4.75 3.94 13.83
CA ASN A 29 -4.13 4.42 12.60
C ASN A 29 -2.79 3.76 12.38
N GLU A 30 -2.06 3.50 13.46
CA GLU A 30 -0.79 2.85 13.33
C GLU A 30 -0.96 1.46 12.76
N GLU A 31 -1.98 0.73 13.19
CA GLU A 31 -2.19 -0.61 12.68
C GLU A 31 -2.58 -0.60 11.22
N VAL A 32 -3.37 0.40 10.80
CA VAL A 32 -3.73 0.51 9.42
C VAL A 32 -2.50 0.84 8.58
N TYR A 33 -1.64 1.70 9.08
CA TYR A 33 -0.44 2.05 8.34
C TYR A 33 0.49 0.84 8.23
N ASP A 34 0.59 0.04 9.29
CA ASP A 34 1.42 -1.16 9.21
C ASP A 34 0.89 -2.11 8.15
N TYR A 35 -0.42 -2.23 8.03
CA TYR A 35 -1.00 -3.08 7.02
C TYR A 35 -0.68 -2.52 5.64
N ALA A 36 -0.80 -1.22 5.47
CA ALA A 36 -0.52 -0.61 4.18
C ALA A 36 0.93 -0.78 3.80
N GLU A 37 1.81 -0.68 4.78
CA GLU A 37 3.22 -0.87 4.50
C GLU A 37 3.50 -2.29 4.07
N ASP A 38 2.84 -3.27 4.68
CA ASP A 38 3.02 -4.64 4.27
C ASP A 38 2.56 -4.86 2.85
N LEU A 39 1.45 -4.23 2.45
CA LEU A 39 1.00 -4.36 1.09
C LEU A 39 2.03 -3.78 0.13
N ALA A 40 2.58 -2.63 0.47
CA ALA A 40 3.56 -1.99 -0.39
C ALA A 40 4.83 -2.83 -0.48
N PHE A 41 5.24 -3.37 0.64
CA PHE A 41 6.46 -4.16 0.67
C PHE A 41 6.29 -5.43 -0.16
N ASN A 42 5.17 -6.11 -0.01
CA ASN A 42 4.93 -7.32 -0.77
C ASN A 42 4.81 -7.02 -2.25
N ASN A 43 4.20 -5.90 -2.59
CA ASN A 43 4.10 -5.52 -3.98
C ASN A 43 5.49 -5.24 -4.56
N SER A 44 6.33 -4.60 -3.79
CA SER A 44 7.66 -4.25 -4.30
C SER A 44 8.50 -5.49 -4.51
N GLU A 45 8.26 -6.52 -3.72
CA GLU A 45 9.04 -7.72 -3.89
C GLU A 45 8.70 -8.45 -5.15
N GLY A 46 7.58 -8.15 -5.77
CA GLY A 46 7.24 -8.77 -7.04
C GLY A 46 8.00 -8.18 -8.19
N TYR A 47 8.73 -7.07 -7.99
CA TYR A 47 9.49 -6.47 -9.05
C TYR A 47 10.96 -6.68 -8.74
N ASP A 48 11.65 -7.30 -9.61
CA ASP A 48 12.95 -7.76 -9.34
C ASP A 48 13.96 -6.68 -9.52
N PHE A 49 13.87 -5.58 -8.87
CA PHE A 49 14.80 -4.52 -9.16
C PHE A 49 15.99 -4.55 -8.23
N TYR A 50 16.14 -5.58 -7.42
CA TYR A 50 17.28 -5.64 -6.66
C TYR A 50 18.47 -6.03 -7.41
N ASN A 51 18.31 -6.70 -8.47
CA ASN A 51 19.43 -7.20 -9.19
C ASN A 51 20.26 -6.17 -9.79
N ASP A 52 19.77 -4.98 -9.86
CA ASP A 52 20.53 -3.98 -10.46
C ASP A 52 21.46 -3.33 -9.56
N TYR A 53 21.56 -3.64 -8.36
CA TYR A 53 22.36 -2.95 -7.56
C TYR A 53 23.48 -3.46 -7.28
N ASP A 54 24.31 -2.94 -7.24
CA ASP A 54 25.35 -3.39 -6.98
C ASP A 54 25.70 -2.80 -5.87
N ASP A 55 25.44 -2.59 -5.31
CA ASP A 55 25.77 -2.20 -4.29
C ASP A 55 25.85 -1.23 -3.55
N ASP A 56 26.25 -0.88 -3.47
CA ASP A 56 26.51 0.03 -2.81
C ASP A 56 25.67 0.79 -2.40
N SER A 57 25.30 0.71 -2.35
CA SER A 57 24.71 1.39 -2.09
C SER A 57 23.95 2.03 -1.36
N ASP A 58 24.06 2.49 -1.06
CA ASP A 58 23.43 3.37 -0.50
C ASP A 58 22.19 3.43 -0.69
N VAL A 59 21.89 2.86 -0.87
CA VAL A 59 20.78 2.87 -1.15
C VAL A 59 19.86 2.77 -0.23
N GLU A 60 19.75 3.37 0.59
CA GLU A 60 18.76 3.33 1.36
C GLU A 60 17.58 3.83 0.79
N GLU A 61 17.46 4.15 -0.32
CA GLU A 61 16.32 4.57 -0.85
C GLU A 61 15.18 3.73 -0.66
N GLU A 62 14.00 4.16 -0.50
CA GLU A 62 12.89 3.37 -0.34
C GLU A 62 12.55 2.66 -1.54
N ARG A 63 12.18 1.42 -1.52
CA ARG A 63 11.80 0.67 -2.67
C ARG A 63 10.33 0.62 -2.84
N TYR A 64 9.56 1.30 -2.01
CA TYR A 64 8.12 1.33 -2.13
C TYR A 64 7.60 2.59 -1.45
N TRP A 65 6.39 2.94 -1.77
CA TRP A 65 5.72 4.04 -1.11
C TRP A 65 4.29 3.61 -0.86
N PHE A 66 3.63 4.23 0.09
CA PHE A 66 2.23 3.95 0.34
C PHE A 66 1.57 5.13 1.00
N THR A 67 0.25 5.20 0.85
CA THR A 67 -0.56 6.16 1.58
C THR A 67 -1.80 5.43 2.05
N ALA A 68 -2.37 5.88 3.14
CA ALA A 68 -3.60 5.30 3.65
C ALA A 68 -4.49 6.45 4.07
N ASN A 69 -5.65 6.57 3.43
CA ASN A 69 -6.58 7.65 3.70
C ASN A 69 -7.92 7.09 4.10
N GLU A 70 -8.44 7.53 5.23
CA GLU A 70 -9.74 7.07 5.67
C GLU A 70 -10.81 7.79 4.87
N ILE A 71 -11.77 7.05 4.35
CA ILE A 71 -12.81 7.62 3.52
C ILE A 71 -14.14 7.05 4.00
N LYS A 72 -15.23 7.54 3.45
CA LYS A 72 -16.54 7.05 3.81
C LYS A 72 -16.87 5.83 3.00
N GLU A 73 -17.72 5.00 3.58
CA GLU A 73 -18.09 3.77 2.91
C GLU A 73 -18.65 4.04 1.53
N THR A 74 -19.33 5.16 1.35
CA THR A 74 -19.95 5.46 0.08
C THR A 74 -19.01 6.08 -0.93
N GLU A 75 -17.75 6.26 -0.57
CA GLU A 75 -16.82 6.91 -1.49
C GLU A 75 -16.08 5.96 -2.38
N ILE A 76 -16.43 4.70 -2.39
CA ILE A 76 -15.77 3.74 -3.21
C ILE A 76 -16.28 3.85 -4.65
N PRO A 77 -15.44 3.72 -5.67
CA PRO A 77 -15.90 3.75 -7.06
C PRO A 77 -16.83 2.61 -7.34
N GLU A 78 -17.72 2.80 -8.31
CA GLU A 78 -18.72 1.81 -8.60
C GLU A 78 -18.16 0.50 -9.04
N ASP A 79 -17.03 0.48 -9.69
CA ASP A 79 -16.49 -0.77 -10.17
C ASP A 79 -15.55 -1.40 -9.18
N CYS A 80 -15.51 -0.93 -7.96
CA CYS A 80 -14.65 -1.51 -6.94
C CYS A 80 -15.50 -2.04 -5.80
N VAL A 81 -14.93 -2.91 -4.99
CA VAL A 81 -15.62 -3.45 -3.84
C VAL A 81 -14.72 -3.36 -2.65
N TRP A 82 -15.32 -3.28 -1.47
CA TRP A 82 -14.54 -3.26 -0.25
C TRP A 82 -14.05 -4.67 0.04
N ARG A 83 -12.82 -4.75 0.48
CA ARG A 83 -12.26 -6.04 0.85
C ARG A 83 -11.96 -6.02 2.33
N ASP A 84 -12.00 -7.16 2.97
CA ASP A 84 -11.70 -7.25 4.38
C ASP A 84 -10.20 -7.29 4.55
N ALA A 85 -9.73 -6.53 5.49
CA ALA A 85 -8.29 -6.49 5.77
C ALA A 85 -7.84 -7.71 6.54
#